data_f1184eb5d4c4febb1fafbbcb7e38c3e8
#
_entry.id   f1184eb5d4c4febb1fafbbcb7e38c3e8
#
_cell.length_a   1.000
_cell.length_b   1.000
_cell.length_c   1.000
_cell.angle_alpha   90.00
_cell.angle_beta   90.00
_cell.angle_gamma   90.00
#
_symmetry.space_group_name_H-M   'P 1'
#
loop_
_entity.id
_entity.type
_entity.pdbx_description
1 polymer ?
#
loop_
_entity_poly.entity_id
_entity_poly.type
_entity_poly.pdbx_seq_one_letter_code
_entity_poly.pdbx_strand_id
1 'polypeptide(L)'
;MTRGKPASGVAQYSGDWLRTTNLNPDPTMHCFTLTTTDHIAHLVLNRPQEMNTMHATFWRELDAALTQVNSTGQARVLVISSTGKHFSAGMALEVFGTGGVQMDDTSPEGRSAMVDLILQLQGTFTRLESLRIPVIVAIQGGCIGGAVDMVTACCLRYATADAFFCIQEINIGMVADVGTLQRLPKLIPEAVVKELAYTGRRLPAARALALGLVNEVFDTPEALLAGAMQAAREIASKPPVAIWGTKQAIHYTRDHSVDDALKHMGLLQSAIWSNQHVREAVTAMREKRAGSFSDLPALQQFGEPAA
;
A
#
# COMPACT_ATOMS: atom_id res chain seq x y z
N MET A 1 51.62 32.18 21.84
CA MET A 1 50.27 32.70 21.54
C MET A 1 49.86 32.12 20.17
N THR A 2 49.24 30.96 20.15
CA THR A 2 48.73 30.32 18.94
C THR A 2 47.22 30.25 19.07
N ARG A 3 46.50 31.00 18.20
CA ARG A 3 45.03 31.03 18.15
C ARG A 3 44.54 29.77 17.51
N GLY A 4 43.75 28.97 18.27
CA GLY A 4 42.99 27.83 17.75
C GLY A 4 41.84 28.35 16.89
N LYS A 5 41.64 27.71 15.72
CA LYS A 5 40.48 27.83 14.85
C LYS A 5 39.30 27.09 15.50
N PRO A 6 38.08 27.59 15.45
CA PRO A 6 36.91 26.84 15.85
C PRO A 6 36.56 25.82 14.73
N ALA A 7 36.31 24.58 15.13
CA ALA A 7 35.74 23.56 14.27
C ALA A 7 34.27 23.86 14.01
N SER A 8 33.93 24.29 12.79
CA SER A 8 32.57 24.39 12.30
C SER A 8 32.20 23.09 11.58
N GLY A 9 31.75 22.11 12.36
CA GLY A 9 31.11 20.91 11.84
C GLY A 9 29.60 21.01 11.98
N VAL A 10 28.95 21.84 11.17
CA VAL A 10 27.51 21.73 10.94
C VAL A 10 27.34 20.68 9.86
N ALA A 11 26.87 19.48 10.23
CA ALA A 11 26.45 18.49 9.28
C ALA A 11 25.32 19.10 8.43
N GLN A 12 25.63 19.41 7.17
CA GLN A 12 24.62 19.69 6.17
C GLN A 12 23.81 18.40 5.96
N TYR A 13 22.60 18.38 6.49
CA TYR A 13 21.57 17.46 6.04
C TYR A 13 21.25 17.81 4.59
N SER A 14 22.00 17.20 3.66
CA SER A 14 21.68 17.23 2.24
C SER A 14 20.41 16.38 2.07
N GLY A 15 19.30 17.05 1.82
CA GLY A 15 18.04 16.43 1.49
C GLY A 15 18.08 15.72 0.14
N ASP A 16 18.80 14.59 0.06
CA ASP A 16 18.86 13.72 -1.12
C ASP A 16 17.60 12.82 -1.25
N TRP A 17 16.52 13.21 -0.61
CA TRP A 17 15.21 12.56 -0.71
C TRP A 17 14.54 12.71 -2.08
N LEU A 18 15.11 13.51 -2.99
CA LEU A 18 14.57 13.80 -4.31
C LEU A 18 15.40 13.22 -5.46
N ARG A 19 16.39 12.40 -5.21
CA ARG A 19 17.01 11.63 -6.30
C ARG A 19 16.07 10.53 -6.75
N THR A 20 15.09 10.91 -7.58
CA THR A 20 14.50 9.98 -8.52
C THR A 20 15.63 9.49 -9.44
N THR A 21 16.17 8.31 -9.13
CA THR A 21 16.91 7.54 -10.12
C THR A 21 15.99 7.40 -11.34
N ASN A 22 16.47 7.81 -12.52
CA ASN A 22 15.90 7.42 -13.80
C ASN A 22 15.89 5.89 -13.84
N LEU A 23 14.84 5.28 -13.33
CA LEU A 23 14.60 3.85 -13.45
C LEU A 23 13.94 3.64 -14.80
N ASN A 24 14.75 3.41 -15.84
CA ASN A 24 14.34 2.52 -16.90
C ASN A 24 13.76 1.27 -16.20
N PRO A 25 12.56 0.80 -16.54
CA PRO A 25 12.00 -0.39 -15.91
C PRO A 25 13.01 -1.51 -16.09
N ASP A 26 13.62 -1.95 -15.00
CA ASP A 26 14.47 -3.14 -15.01
C ASP A 26 13.54 -4.30 -15.42
N PRO A 27 13.80 -5.00 -16.52
CA PRO A 27 12.90 -6.01 -17.04
C PRO A 27 12.76 -7.24 -16.15
N THR A 28 13.41 -7.30 -14.99
CA THR A 28 13.36 -8.47 -14.09
C THR A 28 13.14 -8.09 -12.64
N MET A 29 11.87 -7.87 -12.26
CA MET A 29 11.50 -7.93 -10.85
C MET A 29 11.57 -9.39 -10.38
N HIS A 30 12.28 -9.65 -9.28
CA HIS A 30 12.43 -10.99 -8.71
C HIS A 30 11.28 -11.38 -7.79
N CYS A 31 10.69 -10.39 -7.11
CA CYS A 31 9.62 -10.61 -6.14
C CYS A 31 8.23 -10.45 -6.73
N PHE A 32 8.11 -9.72 -7.83
CA PHE A 32 6.84 -9.31 -8.39
C PHE A 32 6.79 -9.49 -9.90
N THR A 33 5.55 -9.64 -10.38
CA THR A 33 5.22 -9.40 -11.79
C THR A 33 4.22 -8.26 -11.83
N LEU A 34 4.48 -7.20 -12.60
CA LEU A 34 3.59 -6.07 -12.79
C LEU A 34 3.13 -5.99 -14.24
N THR A 35 1.82 -6.01 -14.44
CA THR A 35 1.18 -5.82 -15.75
C THR A 35 0.10 -4.75 -15.65
N THR A 36 -0.18 -4.04 -16.75
CA THR A 36 -1.29 -3.08 -16.83
C THR A 36 -2.10 -3.38 -18.08
N THR A 37 -3.38 -3.69 -17.90
CA THR A 37 -4.32 -3.99 -18.98
C THR A 37 -5.67 -3.37 -18.63
N ASP A 38 -6.35 -2.74 -19.60
CA ASP A 38 -7.67 -2.14 -19.41
C ASP A 38 -7.76 -1.20 -18.20
N HIS A 39 -6.74 -0.37 -17.99
CA HIS A 39 -6.58 0.54 -16.85
C HIS A 39 -6.45 -0.14 -15.48
N ILE A 40 -6.22 -1.44 -15.43
CA ILE A 40 -5.98 -2.20 -14.20
C ILE A 40 -4.50 -2.57 -14.13
N ALA A 41 -3.78 -2.04 -13.15
CA ALA A 41 -2.46 -2.54 -12.79
C ALA A 41 -2.62 -3.79 -11.92
N HIS A 42 -1.91 -4.86 -12.25
CA HIS A 42 -1.90 -6.10 -11.49
C HIS A 42 -0.49 -6.42 -11.05
N LEU A 43 -0.25 -6.35 -9.74
CA LEU A 43 1.00 -6.68 -9.07
C LEU A 43 0.86 -8.04 -8.40
N VAL A 44 1.64 -9.01 -8.84
CA VAL A 44 1.60 -10.39 -8.35
C VAL A 44 2.87 -10.68 -7.56
N LEU A 45 2.76 -11.07 -6.30
CA LEU A 45 3.87 -11.63 -5.51
C LEU A 45 4.22 -13.00 -6.10
N ASN A 46 5.45 -13.20 -6.53
CA ASN A 46 5.84 -14.34 -7.39
C ASN A 46 7.03 -15.15 -6.87
N ARG A 47 7.09 -15.37 -5.54
CA ARG A 47 8.08 -16.23 -4.87
C ARG A 47 7.39 -17.29 -4.00
N PRO A 48 6.53 -18.16 -4.58
CA PRO A 48 5.71 -19.10 -3.81
C PRO A 48 6.54 -20.12 -3.01
N GLN A 49 7.72 -20.51 -3.51
CA GLN A 49 8.62 -21.45 -2.83
C GLN A 49 9.19 -20.89 -1.52
N GLU A 50 9.29 -19.58 -1.42
CA GLU A 50 9.73 -18.85 -0.24
C GLU A 50 8.54 -18.20 0.50
N MET A 51 7.33 -18.72 0.27
CA MET A 51 6.09 -18.20 0.87
C MET A 51 5.91 -16.68 0.70
N ASN A 52 6.41 -16.12 -0.42
CA ASN A 52 6.39 -14.70 -0.72
C ASN A 52 6.94 -13.82 0.41
N THR A 53 8.01 -14.24 1.08
CA THR A 53 8.63 -13.50 2.17
C THR A 53 9.29 -12.20 1.70
N MET A 54 9.34 -11.22 2.61
CA MET A 54 9.81 -9.87 2.38
C MET A 54 11.28 -9.75 2.79
N HIS A 55 12.20 -9.82 1.84
CA HIS A 55 13.62 -9.51 2.01
C HIS A 55 13.96 -8.14 1.41
N ALA A 56 15.21 -7.70 1.49
CA ALA A 56 15.62 -6.35 1.05
C ALA A 56 15.19 -6.01 -0.39
N THR A 57 15.23 -6.99 -1.31
CA THR A 57 14.81 -6.78 -2.71
C THR A 57 13.30 -6.55 -2.82
N PHE A 58 12.48 -7.22 -2.01
CA PHE A 58 11.03 -7.01 -1.97
C PHE A 58 10.68 -5.53 -1.73
N TRP A 59 11.31 -4.89 -0.76
CA TRP A 59 11.03 -3.50 -0.41
C TRP A 59 11.38 -2.53 -1.53
N ARG A 60 12.54 -2.73 -2.16
CA ARG A 60 12.98 -1.89 -3.30
C ARG A 60 12.07 -2.05 -4.51
N GLU A 61 11.75 -3.29 -4.86
CA GLU A 61 10.91 -3.59 -6.02
C GLU A 61 9.46 -3.13 -5.82
N LEU A 62 8.90 -3.29 -4.60
CA LEU A 62 7.58 -2.77 -4.27
C LEU A 62 7.54 -1.25 -4.44
N ASP A 63 8.53 -0.54 -3.89
CA ASP A 63 8.63 0.92 -4.00
C ASP A 63 8.72 1.37 -5.47
N ALA A 64 9.52 0.69 -6.28
CA ALA A 64 9.66 0.96 -7.72
C ALA A 64 8.34 0.70 -8.47
N ALA A 65 7.68 -0.44 -8.21
CA ALA A 65 6.40 -0.79 -8.82
C ALA A 65 5.31 0.24 -8.50
N LEU A 66 5.19 0.65 -7.22
CA LEU A 66 4.22 1.65 -6.81
C LEU A 66 4.52 3.03 -7.40
N THR A 67 5.79 3.40 -7.53
CA THR A 67 6.22 4.63 -8.21
C THR A 67 5.80 4.60 -9.68
N GLN A 68 6.07 3.51 -10.39
CA GLN A 68 5.68 3.33 -11.79
C GLN A 68 4.17 3.44 -11.97
N VAL A 69 3.39 2.70 -11.17
CA VAL A 69 1.92 2.73 -11.23
C VAL A 69 1.36 4.12 -10.97
N ASN A 70 1.93 4.85 -10.01
CA ASN A 70 1.44 6.18 -9.62
C ASN A 70 1.83 7.28 -10.61
N SER A 71 3.01 7.17 -11.27
CA SER A 71 3.56 8.24 -12.11
C SER A 71 2.96 8.27 -13.50
N THR A 72 2.62 7.13 -14.09
CA THR A 72 2.19 7.05 -15.50
C THR A 72 0.78 7.56 -15.76
N GLY A 73 -0.12 7.50 -14.76
CA GLY A 73 -1.54 7.83 -14.91
C GLY A 73 -2.35 6.80 -15.72
N GLN A 74 -1.71 5.75 -16.25
CA GLN A 74 -2.38 4.74 -17.09
C GLN A 74 -3.32 3.82 -16.30
N ALA A 75 -2.97 3.53 -15.05
CA ALA A 75 -3.80 2.70 -14.18
C ALA A 75 -4.85 3.54 -13.43
N ARG A 76 -6.05 2.99 -13.29
CA ARG A 76 -7.17 3.53 -12.51
C ARG A 76 -7.41 2.77 -11.21
N VAL A 77 -6.84 1.57 -11.10
CA VAL A 77 -6.89 0.71 -9.92
C VAL A 77 -5.68 -0.21 -9.92
N LEU A 78 -5.16 -0.52 -8.73
CA LEU A 78 -4.12 -1.52 -8.52
C LEU A 78 -4.75 -2.75 -7.85
N VAL A 79 -4.55 -3.93 -8.44
CA VAL A 79 -4.86 -5.22 -7.82
C VAL A 79 -3.56 -5.86 -7.38
N ILE A 80 -3.49 -6.32 -6.14
CA ILE A 80 -2.35 -7.08 -5.60
C ILE A 80 -2.83 -8.49 -5.30
N SER A 81 -2.14 -9.48 -5.83
CA SER A 81 -2.36 -10.90 -5.54
C SER A 81 -1.03 -11.62 -5.31
N SER A 82 -1.08 -12.92 -5.06
CA SER A 82 0.13 -13.71 -4.92
C SER A 82 -0.01 -15.08 -5.58
N THR A 83 1.13 -15.71 -5.86
CA THR A 83 1.18 -17.12 -6.28
C THR A 83 1.44 -18.03 -5.07
N GLY A 84 1.11 -19.31 -5.22
CA GLY A 84 1.36 -20.34 -4.21
C GLY A 84 0.27 -20.44 -3.13
N LYS A 85 0.60 -21.17 -2.06
CA LYS A 85 -0.37 -21.53 -1.01
C LYS A 85 -0.75 -20.37 -0.11
N HIS A 86 0.16 -19.44 0.14
CA HIS A 86 0.01 -18.33 1.08
C HIS A 86 0.19 -17.00 0.36
N PHE A 87 -0.52 -15.98 0.82
CA PHE A 87 -0.34 -14.63 0.32
C PHE A 87 1.09 -14.15 0.59
N SER A 88 1.50 -14.13 1.86
CA SER A 88 2.89 -13.88 2.26
C SER A 88 3.09 -14.27 3.73
N ALA A 89 4.26 -14.83 4.02
CA ALA A 89 4.70 -15.13 5.38
C ALA A 89 5.38 -13.94 6.11
N GLY A 90 5.33 -12.74 5.51
CA GLY A 90 5.90 -11.53 6.10
C GLY A 90 7.41 -11.42 5.93
N MET A 91 8.07 -10.75 6.86
CA MET A 91 9.52 -10.54 6.81
C MET A 91 10.28 -11.86 6.77
N ALA A 92 11.24 -11.96 5.86
CA ALA A 92 12.14 -13.11 5.79
C ALA A 92 12.99 -13.18 7.05
N LEU A 93 13.02 -14.35 7.71
CA LEU A 93 13.72 -14.50 9.00
C LEU A 93 15.24 -14.24 8.91
N GLU A 94 15.84 -14.46 7.75
CA GLU A 94 17.24 -14.14 7.48
C GLU A 94 17.56 -12.65 7.61
N VAL A 95 16.56 -11.76 7.46
CA VAL A 95 16.74 -10.31 7.68
C VAL A 95 17.14 -10.00 9.13
N PHE A 96 16.72 -10.82 10.08
CA PHE A 96 17.07 -10.70 11.51
C PHE A 96 18.35 -11.45 11.88
N GLY A 97 18.98 -12.17 10.93
CA GLY A 97 20.20 -12.95 11.16
C GLY A 97 21.48 -12.21 10.78
N THR A 98 22.60 -12.92 10.81
CA THR A 98 23.96 -12.38 10.57
C THR A 98 24.22 -11.86 9.16
N GLY A 99 23.32 -12.10 8.20
CA GLY A 99 23.41 -11.64 6.81
C GLY A 99 22.43 -10.53 6.43
N GLY A 100 21.58 -10.11 7.37
CA GLY A 100 20.51 -9.14 7.16
C GLY A 100 20.87 -7.71 7.54
N VAL A 101 19.87 -6.94 7.91
CA VAL A 101 20.06 -5.57 8.40
C VAL A 101 20.78 -5.63 9.75
N GLN A 102 21.99 -5.08 9.84
CA GLN A 102 22.67 -4.93 11.10
C GLN A 102 21.98 -3.84 11.93
N MET A 103 21.17 -4.28 12.89
CA MET A 103 20.59 -3.38 13.88
C MET A 103 21.57 -3.27 15.04
N ASP A 104 22.28 -2.14 15.12
CA ASP A 104 23.11 -1.83 16.28
C ASP A 104 22.23 -1.28 17.41
N ASP A 105 21.96 -2.11 18.41
CA ASP A 105 21.24 -1.72 19.62
C ASP A 105 22.15 -1.28 20.76
N THR A 106 23.47 -1.30 20.54
CA THR A 106 24.46 -1.05 21.58
C THR A 106 24.82 0.44 21.73
N SER A 107 24.68 1.22 20.66
CA SER A 107 25.00 2.65 20.63
C SER A 107 23.76 3.54 20.40
N PRO A 108 23.75 4.81 20.87
CA PRO A 108 22.70 5.76 20.54
C PRO A 108 22.59 6.03 19.03
N GLU A 109 23.73 6.08 18.34
CA GLU A 109 23.84 6.28 16.89
C GLU A 109 23.21 5.11 16.13
N GLY A 110 23.48 3.87 16.55
CA GLY A 110 22.89 2.67 15.97
C GLY A 110 21.37 2.64 16.14
N ARG A 111 20.88 2.98 17.34
CA ARG A 111 19.43 3.10 17.58
C ARG A 111 18.78 4.21 16.76
N SER A 112 19.48 5.34 16.50
CA SER A 112 18.98 6.38 15.62
C SER A 112 18.86 5.89 14.18
N ALA A 113 19.86 5.19 13.65
CA ALA A 113 19.81 4.57 12.33
C ALA A 113 18.67 3.54 12.18
N MET A 114 18.36 2.82 13.26
CA MET A 114 17.21 1.90 13.29
C MET A 114 15.86 2.62 13.14
N VAL A 115 15.71 3.81 13.74
CA VAL A 115 14.50 4.64 13.53
C VAL A 115 14.37 5.01 12.05
N ASP A 116 15.44 5.47 11.41
CA ASP A 116 15.43 5.85 9.99
C ASP A 116 15.05 4.66 9.10
N LEU A 117 15.57 3.47 9.38
CA LEU A 117 15.21 2.25 8.66
C LEU A 117 13.73 1.90 8.82
N ILE A 118 13.20 1.92 10.05
CA ILE A 118 11.79 1.62 10.31
C ILE A 118 10.90 2.63 9.57
N LEU A 119 11.22 3.92 9.61
CA LEU A 119 10.48 4.95 8.88
C LEU A 119 10.51 4.72 7.36
N GLN A 120 11.62 4.25 6.81
CA GLN A 120 11.73 3.89 5.39
C GLN A 120 10.79 2.72 5.04
N LEU A 121 10.77 1.66 5.84
CA LEU A 121 9.87 0.51 5.63
C LEU A 121 8.40 0.94 5.76
N GLN A 122 8.05 1.73 6.77
CA GLN A 122 6.72 2.32 6.94
C GLN A 122 6.32 3.16 5.71
N GLY A 123 7.26 3.94 5.17
CA GLY A 123 7.07 4.75 3.96
C GLY A 123 6.63 3.92 2.77
N THR A 124 7.21 2.73 2.58
CA THR A 124 6.86 1.84 1.45
C THR A 124 5.39 1.40 1.52
N PHE A 125 4.89 0.97 2.68
CA PHE A 125 3.46 0.60 2.81
C PHE A 125 2.54 1.82 2.83
N THR A 126 2.99 2.95 3.36
CA THR A 126 2.24 4.21 3.31
C THR A 126 2.02 4.67 1.86
N ARG A 127 2.93 4.33 0.92
CA ARG A 127 2.69 4.58 -0.51
C ARG A 127 1.48 3.84 -1.07
N LEU A 128 1.18 2.61 -0.63
CA LEU A 128 -0.06 1.91 -1.01
C LEU A 128 -1.30 2.72 -0.64
N GLU A 129 -1.29 3.26 0.57
CA GLU A 129 -2.38 4.09 1.07
C GLU A 129 -2.48 5.43 0.31
N SER A 130 -1.36 6.08 0.00
CA SER A 130 -1.28 7.39 -0.63
C SER A 130 -1.34 7.39 -2.16
N LEU A 131 -1.36 6.22 -2.82
CA LEU A 131 -1.56 6.14 -4.27
C LEU A 131 -2.79 6.93 -4.71
N ARG A 132 -2.71 7.60 -5.86
CA ARG A 132 -3.84 8.35 -6.44
C ARG A 132 -5.03 7.47 -6.84
N ILE A 133 -4.83 6.16 -6.92
CA ILE A 133 -5.81 5.16 -7.32
C ILE A 133 -6.12 4.20 -6.17
N PRO A 134 -7.29 3.55 -6.15
CA PRO A 134 -7.61 2.50 -5.20
C PRO A 134 -6.70 1.29 -5.33
N VAL A 135 -6.46 0.62 -4.20
CA VAL A 135 -5.70 -0.63 -4.11
C VAL A 135 -6.60 -1.73 -3.58
N ILE A 136 -6.73 -2.81 -4.34
CA ILE A 136 -7.44 -4.03 -3.96
C ILE A 136 -6.39 -5.11 -3.68
N VAL A 137 -6.54 -5.86 -2.61
CA VAL A 137 -5.68 -7.00 -2.34
C VAL A 137 -6.49 -8.29 -2.27
N ALA A 138 -6.02 -9.32 -2.98
CA ALA A 138 -6.59 -10.67 -3.02
C ALA A 138 -5.69 -11.62 -2.21
N ILE A 139 -6.22 -12.17 -1.11
CA ILE A 139 -5.46 -12.85 -0.06
C ILE A 139 -5.88 -14.32 -0.01
N GLN A 140 -5.00 -15.25 -0.38
CA GLN A 140 -5.21 -16.69 -0.15
C GLN A 140 -4.30 -17.20 0.97
N GLY A 141 -4.81 -18.17 1.75
CA GLY A 141 -4.04 -18.81 2.83
C GLY A 141 -3.50 -17.82 3.85
N GLY A 142 -2.23 -17.94 4.24
CA GLY A 142 -1.64 -17.11 5.29
C GLY A 142 -1.27 -15.70 4.85
N CYS A 143 -1.70 -14.70 5.65
CA CYS A 143 -1.25 -13.31 5.63
C CYS A 143 -0.62 -13.02 7.00
N ILE A 144 0.72 -13.00 7.08
CA ILE A 144 1.44 -13.15 8.35
C ILE A 144 2.45 -12.00 8.52
N GLY A 145 2.52 -11.42 9.73
CA GLY A 145 3.49 -10.38 10.09
C GLY A 145 3.41 -9.17 9.15
N GLY A 146 4.52 -8.74 8.57
CA GLY A 146 4.59 -7.63 7.61
C GLY A 146 3.58 -7.70 6.46
N ALA A 147 3.04 -8.88 6.15
CA ALA A 147 1.95 -9.00 5.19
C ALA A 147 0.64 -8.38 5.73
N VAL A 148 0.39 -8.45 7.04
CA VAL A 148 -0.75 -7.77 7.67
C VAL A 148 -0.57 -6.26 7.60
N ASP A 149 0.65 -5.77 7.84
CA ASP A 149 0.97 -4.34 7.68
C ASP A 149 0.64 -3.85 6.26
N MET A 150 1.09 -4.60 5.24
CA MET A 150 0.86 -4.30 3.84
C MET A 150 -0.65 -4.26 3.49
N VAL A 151 -1.42 -5.28 3.88
CA VAL A 151 -2.84 -5.37 3.47
C VAL A 151 -3.73 -4.39 4.23
N THR A 152 -3.34 -3.95 5.43
CA THR A 152 -4.05 -2.89 6.17
C THR A 152 -3.89 -1.51 5.52
N ALA A 153 -2.86 -1.30 4.71
CA ALA A 153 -2.66 -0.09 3.91
C ALA A 153 -3.44 -0.09 2.58
N CYS A 154 -4.04 -1.22 2.18
CA CYS A 154 -4.85 -1.33 0.97
C CYS A 154 -6.29 -0.84 1.20
N CYS A 155 -6.98 -0.42 0.10
CA CYS A 155 -8.34 0.08 0.20
C CYS A 155 -9.38 -1.03 0.41
N LEU A 156 -9.29 -2.12 -0.36
CA LEU A 156 -10.20 -3.27 -0.31
C LEU A 156 -9.41 -4.55 -0.11
N ARG A 157 -9.95 -5.46 0.69
CA ARG A 157 -9.36 -6.77 1.00
C ARG A 157 -10.36 -7.87 0.70
N TYR A 158 -10.00 -8.76 -0.19
CA TYR A 158 -10.72 -9.99 -0.50
C TYR A 158 -9.91 -11.19 -0.05
N ALA A 159 -10.54 -12.28 0.36
CA ALA A 159 -9.84 -13.44 0.88
C ALA A 159 -10.45 -14.75 0.40
N THR A 160 -9.65 -15.84 0.42
CA THR A 160 -10.20 -17.20 0.35
C THR A 160 -10.75 -17.65 1.68
N ALA A 161 -11.65 -18.64 1.68
CA ALA A 161 -12.27 -19.18 2.89
C ALA A 161 -11.25 -19.80 3.86
N ASP A 162 -10.14 -20.34 3.37
CA ASP A 162 -9.03 -20.88 4.15
C ASP A 162 -8.01 -19.83 4.61
N ALA A 163 -8.19 -18.55 4.20
CA ALA A 163 -7.25 -17.52 4.57
C ALA A 163 -7.30 -17.18 6.07
N PHE A 164 -6.16 -16.76 6.57
CA PHE A 164 -6.02 -16.27 7.95
C PHE A 164 -5.00 -15.13 8.03
N PHE A 165 -5.18 -14.28 9.03
CA PHE A 165 -4.28 -13.17 9.34
C PHE A 165 -3.60 -13.45 10.69
N CYS A 166 -2.31 -13.11 10.82
CA CYS A 166 -1.57 -13.31 12.05
C CYS A 166 -0.59 -12.16 12.28
N ILE A 167 -0.74 -11.46 13.40
CA ILE A 167 0.25 -10.47 13.87
C ILE A 167 1.37 -11.28 14.52
N GLN A 168 2.38 -11.65 13.71
CA GLN A 168 3.40 -12.64 14.08
C GLN A 168 4.51 -12.06 14.94
N GLU A 169 4.69 -10.77 14.92
CA GLU A 169 5.81 -10.05 15.56
C GLU A 169 5.93 -10.38 17.04
N ILE A 170 4.83 -10.47 17.76
CA ILE A 170 4.83 -10.80 19.19
C ILE A 170 5.40 -12.20 19.48
N ASN A 171 5.22 -13.16 18.56
CA ASN A 171 5.72 -14.52 18.69
C ASN A 171 7.25 -14.62 18.53
N ILE A 172 7.89 -13.57 18.00
CA ILE A 172 9.34 -13.47 17.82
C ILE A 172 9.96 -12.34 18.67
N GLY A 173 9.21 -11.85 19.68
CA GLY A 173 9.71 -10.85 20.62
C GLY A 173 9.74 -9.42 20.08
N MET A 174 8.97 -9.11 19.05
CA MET A 174 8.90 -7.80 18.42
C MET A 174 7.51 -7.18 18.55
N VAL A 175 7.44 -5.88 18.30
CA VAL A 175 6.19 -5.13 18.07
C VAL A 175 5.98 -5.01 16.57
N ALA A 176 4.74 -5.16 16.10
CA ALA A 176 4.40 -4.86 14.70
C ALA A 176 4.59 -3.35 14.46
N ASP A 177 5.60 -2.97 13.69
CA ASP A 177 6.15 -1.61 13.64
C ASP A 177 6.03 -0.92 12.28
N VAL A 178 5.51 -1.63 11.24
CA VAL A 178 5.37 -1.04 9.90
C VAL A 178 3.93 -0.72 9.49
N GLY A 179 2.99 -0.69 10.44
CA GLY A 179 1.69 -0.06 10.24
C GLY A 179 0.46 -0.79 10.72
N THR A 180 0.54 -2.07 11.08
CA THR A 180 -0.61 -2.86 11.57
C THR A 180 -1.26 -2.21 12.79
N LEU A 181 -0.49 -1.84 13.81
CA LEU A 181 -1.04 -1.30 15.05
C LEU A 181 -1.62 0.11 14.88
N GLN A 182 -1.26 0.83 13.84
CA GLN A 182 -1.78 2.16 13.52
C GLN A 182 -3.02 2.12 12.64
N ARG A 183 -3.11 1.13 11.72
CA ARG A 183 -4.19 1.03 10.72
C ARG A 183 -5.30 0.07 11.14
N LEU A 184 -4.94 -1.09 11.69
CA LEU A 184 -5.93 -2.14 12.02
C LEU A 184 -7.01 -1.67 13.02
N PRO A 185 -6.71 -0.86 14.08
CA PRO A 185 -7.73 -0.31 14.97
C PRO A 185 -8.72 0.64 14.30
N LYS A 186 -8.41 1.15 13.10
CA LYS A 186 -9.32 1.96 12.28
C LYS A 186 -10.21 1.10 11.38
N LEU A 187 -9.94 -0.21 11.28
CA LEU A 187 -10.64 -1.15 10.40
C LEU A 187 -11.53 -2.13 11.18
N ILE A 188 -11.11 -2.54 12.39
CA ILE A 188 -11.85 -3.47 13.25
C ILE A 188 -11.82 -3.00 14.70
N PRO A 189 -12.71 -3.52 15.58
CA PRO A 189 -12.74 -3.13 16.99
C PRO A 189 -11.39 -3.27 17.70
N GLU A 190 -10.98 -2.24 18.42
CA GLU A 190 -9.67 -2.16 19.10
C GLU A 190 -9.42 -3.32 20.06
N ALA A 191 -10.47 -3.82 20.76
CA ALA A 191 -10.32 -4.97 21.66
C ALA A 191 -9.90 -6.24 20.91
N VAL A 192 -10.36 -6.42 19.67
CA VAL A 192 -9.94 -7.55 18.82
C VAL A 192 -8.52 -7.37 18.35
N VAL A 193 -8.12 -6.14 17.99
CA VAL A 193 -6.72 -5.86 17.64
C VAL A 193 -5.78 -6.18 18.79
N LYS A 194 -6.13 -5.77 20.02
CA LYS A 194 -5.36 -6.11 21.24
C LYS A 194 -5.28 -7.62 21.48
N GLU A 195 -6.39 -8.34 21.32
CA GLU A 195 -6.39 -9.81 21.41
C GLU A 195 -5.38 -10.41 20.43
N LEU A 196 -5.44 -10.02 19.17
CA LEU A 196 -4.55 -10.55 18.12
C LEU A 196 -3.09 -10.16 18.33
N ALA A 197 -2.83 -8.89 18.65
CA ALA A 197 -1.47 -8.37 18.83
C ALA A 197 -0.78 -8.94 20.09
N TYR A 198 -1.53 -9.22 21.16
CA TYR A 198 -0.95 -9.75 22.41
C TYR A 198 -0.77 -11.25 22.37
N THR A 199 -1.60 -11.97 21.61
CA THR A 199 -1.60 -13.43 21.60
C THR A 199 -0.91 -14.04 20.38
N GLY A 200 -0.73 -13.28 19.30
CA GLY A 200 -0.23 -13.79 18.02
C GLY A 200 -1.11 -14.89 17.39
N ARG A 201 -2.38 -15.01 17.83
CA ARG A 201 -3.27 -16.05 17.28
C ARG A 201 -3.80 -15.67 15.92
N ARG A 202 -4.18 -16.67 15.14
CA ARG A 202 -4.72 -16.49 13.80
C ARG A 202 -6.14 -15.93 13.85
N LEU A 203 -6.44 -14.96 12.97
CA LEU A 203 -7.77 -14.47 12.65
C LEU A 203 -8.24 -15.15 11.36
N PRO A 204 -9.18 -16.11 11.39
CA PRO A 204 -9.69 -16.76 10.19
C PRO A 204 -10.50 -15.80 9.30
N ALA A 205 -10.55 -16.05 7.99
CA ALA A 205 -11.26 -15.23 7.00
C ALA A 205 -12.73 -14.98 7.37
N ALA A 206 -13.44 -15.98 7.85
CA ALA A 206 -14.85 -15.84 8.26
C ALA A 206 -15.01 -14.82 9.41
N ARG A 207 -14.12 -14.83 10.41
CA ARG A 207 -14.14 -13.83 11.49
C ARG A 207 -13.68 -12.47 10.98
N ALA A 208 -12.69 -12.43 10.09
CA ALA A 208 -12.25 -11.19 9.46
C ALA A 208 -13.33 -10.50 8.64
N LEU A 209 -14.16 -11.28 7.91
CA LEU A 209 -15.35 -10.79 7.21
C LEU A 209 -16.39 -10.24 8.20
N ALA A 210 -16.71 -10.97 9.25
CA ALA A 210 -17.68 -10.54 10.27
C ALA A 210 -17.27 -9.26 11.00
N LEU A 211 -15.96 -8.99 11.10
CA LEU A 211 -15.40 -7.77 11.71
C LEU A 211 -15.27 -6.61 10.72
N GLY A 212 -15.46 -6.83 9.42
CA GLY A 212 -15.30 -5.83 8.37
C GLY A 212 -13.83 -5.61 7.90
N LEU A 213 -12.88 -6.47 8.34
CA LEU A 213 -11.52 -6.41 7.81
C LEU A 213 -11.48 -6.83 6.34
N VAL A 214 -12.25 -7.84 5.97
CA VAL A 214 -12.35 -8.39 4.62
C VAL A 214 -13.72 -8.02 4.02
N ASN A 215 -13.73 -7.58 2.78
CA ASN A 215 -14.93 -7.16 2.07
C ASN A 215 -15.76 -8.34 1.58
N GLU A 216 -15.09 -9.42 1.15
CA GLU A 216 -15.75 -10.63 0.62
C GLU A 216 -14.82 -11.84 0.75
N VAL A 217 -15.42 -13.04 0.86
CA VAL A 217 -14.71 -14.32 0.97
C VAL A 217 -15.15 -15.25 -0.17
N PHE A 218 -14.19 -15.92 -0.78
CA PHE A 218 -14.36 -16.81 -1.93
C PHE A 218 -13.85 -18.22 -1.61
N ASP A 219 -14.42 -19.23 -2.26
CA ASP A 219 -14.07 -20.62 -1.98
C ASP A 219 -12.70 -21.04 -2.55
N THR A 220 -12.27 -20.40 -3.65
CA THR A 220 -11.00 -20.77 -4.32
C THR A 220 -10.17 -19.51 -4.68
N PRO A 221 -8.84 -19.66 -4.87
CA PRO A 221 -7.98 -18.58 -5.33
C PRO A 221 -8.39 -18.01 -6.70
N GLU A 222 -8.91 -18.85 -7.60
CA GLU A 222 -9.37 -18.43 -8.93
C GLU A 222 -10.63 -17.56 -8.82
N ALA A 223 -11.60 -17.97 -7.99
CA ALA A 223 -12.80 -17.19 -7.71
C ALA A 223 -12.45 -15.87 -7.00
N LEU A 224 -11.52 -15.89 -6.05
CA LEU A 224 -10.98 -14.70 -5.38
C LEU A 224 -10.39 -13.71 -6.38
N LEU A 225 -9.50 -14.16 -7.26
CA LEU A 225 -8.90 -13.27 -8.26
C LEU A 225 -9.95 -12.74 -9.24
N ALA A 226 -10.88 -13.58 -9.68
CA ALA A 226 -11.97 -13.16 -10.56
C ALA A 226 -12.85 -12.09 -9.90
N GLY A 227 -13.19 -12.23 -8.62
CA GLY A 227 -13.95 -11.24 -7.82
C GLY A 227 -13.18 -9.92 -7.66
N ALA A 228 -11.89 -9.98 -7.31
CA ALA A 228 -11.04 -8.80 -7.20
C ALA A 228 -10.93 -8.05 -8.55
N MET A 229 -10.76 -8.77 -9.65
CA MET A 229 -10.71 -8.19 -10.99
C MET A 229 -12.06 -7.63 -11.44
N GLN A 230 -13.17 -8.23 -11.00
CA GLN A 230 -14.51 -7.68 -11.27
C GLN A 230 -14.70 -6.34 -10.57
N ALA A 231 -14.39 -6.24 -9.28
CA ALA A 231 -14.42 -4.97 -8.55
C ALA A 231 -13.46 -3.92 -9.17
N ALA A 232 -12.29 -4.35 -9.62
CA ALA A 232 -11.34 -3.48 -10.30
C ALA A 232 -11.92 -2.91 -11.61
N ARG A 233 -12.58 -3.72 -12.43
CA ARG A 233 -13.28 -3.25 -13.65
C ARG A 233 -14.39 -2.24 -13.33
N GLU A 234 -15.17 -2.50 -12.30
CA GLU A 234 -16.22 -1.58 -11.84
C GLU A 234 -15.64 -0.22 -11.42
N ILE A 235 -14.54 -0.21 -10.66
CA ILE A 235 -13.84 1.01 -10.25
C ILE A 235 -13.23 1.70 -11.48
N ALA A 236 -12.54 0.98 -12.35
CA ALA A 236 -11.88 1.51 -13.54
C ALA A 236 -12.87 2.16 -14.54
N SER A 237 -14.14 1.75 -14.51
CA SER A 237 -15.21 2.34 -15.32
C SER A 237 -15.70 3.72 -14.85
N LYS A 238 -15.31 4.17 -13.65
CA LYS A 238 -15.75 5.42 -13.04
C LYS A 238 -14.79 6.57 -13.40
N PRO A 239 -15.23 7.84 -13.27
CA PRO A 239 -14.37 9.00 -13.51
C PRO A 239 -13.14 8.99 -12.57
N PRO A 240 -11.89 8.90 -13.08
CA PRO A 240 -10.71 8.72 -12.24
C PRO A 240 -10.47 9.83 -11.22
N VAL A 241 -10.74 11.09 -11.58
CA VAL A 241 -10.59 12.24 -10.66
C VAL A 241 -11.59 12.16 -9.50
N ALA A 242 -12.83 11.70 -9.78
CA ALA A 242 -13.83 11.51 -8.71
C ALA A 242 -13.45 10.36 -7.76
N ILE A 243 -12.91 9.25 -8.29
CA ILE A 243 -12.37 8.15 -7.47
C ILE A 243 -11.21 8.65 -6.60
N TRP A 244 -10.25 9.39 -7.20
CA TRP A 244 -9.15 10.00 -6.44
C TRP A 244 -9.66 10.89 -5.31
N GLY A 245 -10.57 11.83 -5.61
CA GLY A 245 -11.16 12.72 -4.61
C GLY A 245 -11.91 11.97 -3.50
N THR A 246 -12.65 10.91 -3.85
CA THR A 246 -13.33 10.06 -2.87
C THR A 246 -12.33 9.39 -1.93
N LYS A 247 -11.23 8.83 -2.45
CA LYS A 247 -10.17 8.24 -1.64
C LYS A 247 -9.55 9.28 -0.70
N GLN A 248 -9.22 10.47 -1.20
CA GLN A 248 -8.65 11.56 -0.39
C GLN A 248 -9.61 11.97 0.74
N ALA A 249 -10.90 12.15 0.43
CA ALA A 249 -11.90 12.56 1.42
C ALA A 249 -12.05 11.52 2.54
N ILE A 250 -12.11 10.22 2.21
CA ILE A 250 -12.21 9.15 3.20
C ILE A 250 -10.97 9.10 4.10
N HIS A 251 -9.76 9.21 3.51
CA HIS A 251 -8.51 9.23 4.28
C HIS A 251 -8.43 10.45 5.21
N TYR A 252 -8.81 11.63 4.72
CA TYR A 252 -8.83 12.84 5.54
C TYR A 252 -9.79 12.69 6.73
N THR A 253 -11.01 12.20 6.49
CA THR A 253 -12.04 12.01 7.52
C THR A 253 -11.60 11.05 8.63
N ARG A 254 -10.73 10.08 8.33
CA ARG A 254 -10.27 9.08 9.32
C ARG A 254 -9.59 9.72 10.54
N ASP A 255 -8.89 10.83 10.34
CA ASP A 255 -8.04 11.45 11.36
C ASP A 255 -8.52 12.89 11.75
N HIS A 256 -9.70 13.32 11.23
CA HIS A 256 -10.26 14.66 11.47
C HIS A 256 -11.71 14.58 11.94
N SER A 257 -12.20 15.67 12.54
CA SER A 257 -13.62 15.80 12.91
C SER A 257 -14.51 15.81 11.66
N VAL A 258 -15.79 15.44 11.83
CA VAL A 258 -16.77 15.53 10.73
C VAL A 258 -16.90 16.96 10.18
N ASP A 259 -16.90 17.96 11.05
CA ASP A 259 -16.98 19.38 10.65
C ASP A 259 -15.79 19.81 9.79
N ASP A 260 -14.57 19.45 10.19
CA ASP A 260 -13.36 19.75 9.41
C ASP A 260 -13.36 18.99 8.08
N ALA A 261 -13.77 17.72 8.09
CA ALA A 261 -13.82 16.89 6.89
C ALA A 261 -14.87 17.41 5.87
N LEU A 262 -16.01 17.92 6.33
CA LEU A 262 -17.02 18.53 5.46
C LEU A 262 -16.52 19.83 4.83
N LYS A 263 -15.81 20.67 5.58
CA LYS A 263 -15.18 21.89 5.05
C LYS A 263 -14.11 21.56 4.01
N HIS A 264 -13.25 20.57 4.32
CA HIS A 264 -12.25 20.07 3.38
C HIS A 264 -12.89 19.51 2.12
N MET A 265 -14.00 18.73 2.26
CA MET A 265 -14.73 18.18 1.12
C MET A 265 -15.29 19.28 0.21
N GLY A 266 -15.77 20.41 0.74
CA GLY A 266 -16.22 21.56 -0.04
C GLY A 266 -15.11 22.12 -0.94
N LEU A 267 -13.90 22.27 -0.40
CA LEU A 267 -12.74 22.73 -1.18
C LEU A 267 -12.29 21.70 -2.21
N LEU A 268 -12.18 20.42 -1.79
CA LEU A 268 -11.79 19.34 -2.67
C LEU A 268 -12.77 19.17 -3.84
N GLN A 269 -14.08 19.16 -3.58
CA GLN A 269 -15.10 19.03 -4.62
C GLN A 269 -15.04 20.21 -5.60
N SER A 270 -14.81 21.43 -5.13
CA SER A 270 -14.65 22.60 -5.98
C SER A 270 -13.42 22.48 -6.89
N ALA A 271 -12.32 21.93 -6.38
CA ALA A 271 -11.08 21.76 -7.13
C ALA A 271 -11.19 20.69 -8.24
N ILE A 272 -11.99 19.62 -8.01
CA ILE A 272 -12.09 18.49 -8.95
C ILE A 272 -13.37 18.49 -9.79
N TRP A 273 -14.24 19.49 -9.64
CA TRP A 273 -15.50 19.56 -10.35
C TRP A 273 -15.31 19.62 -11.88
N SER A 274 -15.99 18.73 -12.61
CA SER A 274 -15.97 18.69 -14.07
C SER A 274 -17.37 18.57 -14.62
N ASN A 275 -17.88 19.64 -15.23
CA ASN A 275 -19.15 19.62 -15.97
C ASN A 275 -19.14 18.59 -17.12
N GLN A 276 -17.98 18.36 -17.74
CA GLN A 276 -17.84 17.39 -18.82
C GLN A 276 -18.05 15.96 -18.29
N HIS A 277 -17.39 15.60 -17.16
CA HIS A 277 -17.55 14.26 -16.57
C HIS A 277 -18.98 14.02 -16.08
N VAL A 278 -19.63 15.03 -15.50
CA VAL A 278 -21.02 14.92 -15.06
C VAL A 278 -21.94 14.68 -16.26
N ARG A 279 -21.79 15.47 -17.34
CA ARG A 279 -22.59 15.30 -18.58
C ARG A 279 -22.38 13.93 -19.19
N GLU A 280 -21.12 13.49 -19.31
CA GLU A 280 -20.80 12.16 -19.86
C GLU A 280 -21.41 11.05 -19.02
N ALA A 281 -21.28 11.10 -17.69
CA ALA A 281 -21.85 10.10 -16.80
C ALA A 281 -23.38 10.01 -16.93
N VAL A 282 -24.08 11.15 -16.99
CA VAL A 282 -25.55 11.20 -17.17
C VAL A 282 -25.95 10.67 -18.54
N THR A 283 -25.21 11.04 -19.60
CA THR A 283 -25.49 10.57 -20.97
C THR A 283 -25.28 9.06 -21.07
N ALA A 284 -24.14 8.57 -20.62
CA ALA A 284 -23.82 7.14 -20.63
C ALA A 284 -24.86 6.31 -19.88
N MET A 285 -25.34 6.81 -18.70
CA MET A 285 -26.40 6.16 -17.94
C MET A 285 -27.72 6.09 -18.73
N ARG A 286 -28.14 7.19 -19.39
CA ARG A 286 -29.35 7.22 -20.22
C ARG A 286 -29.25 6.28 -21.41
N GLU A 287 -28.09 6.21 -22.03
CA GLU A 287 -27.81 5.38 -23.21
C GLU A 287 -27.46 3.93 -22.85
N LYS A 288 -27.38 3.59 -21.57
CA LYS A 288 -27.01 2.25 -21.04
C LYS A 288 -25.67 1.75 -21.59
N ARG A 289 -24.70 2.64 -21.71
CA ARG A 289 -23.32 2.33 -22.14
C ARG A 289 -22.30 2.66 -21.04
N ALA A 290 -21.07 2.20 -21.22
CA ALA A 290 -19.96 2.66 -20.39
C ALA A 290 -19.67 4.15 -20.63
N GLY A 291 -19.34 4.87 -19.56
CA GLY A 291 -18.87 6.24 -19.66
C GLY A 291 -17.42 6.29 -20.16
N SER A 292 -17.09 7.35 -20.90
CA SER A 292 -15.73 7.62 -21.36
C SER A 292 -15.14 8.79 -20.59
N PHE A 293 -14.07 8.56 -19.83
CA PHE A 293 -13.44 9.55 -18.97
C PHE A 293 -11.93 9.59 -19.21
N SER A 294 -11.36 10.80 -19.15
CA SER A 294 -9.91 10.98 -19.22
C SER A 294 -9.22 10.35 -18.03
N ASP A 295 -8.04 9.78 -18.24
CA ASP A 295 -7.20 9.27 -17.18
C ASP A 295 -6.63 10.40 -16.30
N LEU A 296 -6.11 10.04 -15.14
CA LEU A 296 -5.30 10.95 -14.35
C LEU A 296 -4.04 11.31 -15.16
N PRO A 297 -3.59 12.57 -15.13
CA PRO A 297 -2.36 12.94 -15.84
C PRO A 297 -1.16 12.21 -15.25
N ALA A 298 -0.15 11.96 -16.08
CA ALA A 298 1.17 11.55 -15.57
C ALA A 298 1.67 12.58 -14.54
N LEU A 299 2.39 12.10 -13.53
CA LEU A 299 3.03 13.01 -12.58
C LEU A 299 4.19 13.73 -13.29
N GLN A 300 4.13 15.05 -13.28
CA GLN A 300 5.23 15.87 -13.77
C GLN A 300 6.32 15.95 -12.69
N GLN A 301 7.56 15.76 -13.10
CA GLN A 301 8.72 16.06 -12.25
C GLN A 301 9.14 17.51 -12.49
N PHE A 302 9.38 18.25 -11.42
CA PHE A 302 9.85 19.63 -11.53
C PHE A 302 11.23 19.65 -12.25
N GLY A 303 11.30 20.41 -13.34
CA GLY A 303 12.53 20.52 -14.17
C GLY A 303 12.60 19.57 -15.36
N GLU A 304 11.66 18.64 -15.53
CA GLU A 304 11.53 17.85 -16.75
C GLU A 304 10.56 18.50 -17.77
N PRO A 305 10.85 18.43 -19.07
CA PRO A 305 9.89 18.92 -20.07
C PRO A 305 8.59 18.09 -19.99
N ALA A 306 7.46 18.75 -20.22
CA ALA A 306 6.18 18.06 -20.35
C ALA A 306 6.26 17.06 -21.53
N ALA A 307 5.86 15.80 -21.28
CA ALA A 307 5.82 14.76 -22.29
C ALA A 307 4.75 15.01 -23.34
#